data_43df35a0c05dd62b6161559fad5bd487
#
_entry.id   43df35a0c05dd62b6161559fad5bd487
#
_cell.length_a   1.000
_cell.length_b   1.000
_cell.length_c   1.000
_cell.angle_alpha   90.00
_cell.angle_beta   90.00
_cell.angle_gamma   90.00
#
_symmetry.space_group_name_H-M   'P 1'
#
loop_
_entity.id
_entity.type
_entity.pdbx_description
1 polymer ?
#
loop_
_entity_poly.entity_id
_entity_poly.type
_entity_poly.pdbx_seq_one_letter_code
_entity_poly.pdbx_strand_id
1 'polypeptide(L)'
;MKRVVITGLGVVSCLGNNQDEVYNSLLNSKSGISFSPEYKEHNLKSHIHGKPNIKLEDFIDRKTIRFMGSGSAYNYIAMKEAIEDSGLEEKEVSNFKTGIVMGSGGPSIENVILAADKTRAKTPKLMGPFIVPRTMASTASATLAVPFKIKGTNYTMSSACATSGHCIGNSMELIQMGKQNIVFAGGSEEIHWAMTAMFDAMTALSSKYNDTPETASRAYDKTRDGFVIAGGGGVLVLEEYEHAKARGAKIYAELTGYGATSDGYDMVAPSGEGAVRCMKMAMATAKNKIDYINTHGTSTPVGDITELNAVKETFGEQIPKISSTKSLSGHPLGAASVHEAIYCLIMMKNNFIAGSANIREMDEEAKKFPIVEKSEQNVSLNAVMSNSFGFGGTNAALIFEKV
;
A
#
# COMPACT_ATOMS: atom_id res chain seq x y z
N MET A 1 -3.60 7.56 -26.07
CA MET A 1 -4.34 7.39 -24.81
C MET A 1 -4.30 8.71 -24.03
N LYS A 2 -5.28 8.98 -23.18
CA LYS A 2 -5.23 10.13 -22.26
C LYS A 2 -4.11 9.97 -21.24
N ARG A 3 -3.45 11.07 -20.90
CA ARG A 3 -2.42 11.09 -19.85
C ARG A 3 -3.10 11.10 -18.48
N VAL A 4 -2.47 10.45 -17.50
CA VAL A 4 -3.00 10.33 -16.14
C VAL A 4 -1.99 10.88 -15.14
N VAL A 5 -2.44 11.81 -14.29
CA VAL A 5 -1.59 12.45 -13.29
C VAL A 5 -2.14 12.26 -11.89
N ILE A 6 -1.27 12.39 -10.91
CA ILE A 6 -1.63 12.35 -9.50
C ILE A 6 -1.75 13.77 -8.98
N THR A 7 -2.94 14.13 -8.52
CA THR A 7 -3.25 15.49 -8.05
C THR A 7 -3.51 15.57 -6.54
N GLY A 8 -3.69 14.45 -5.86
CA GLY A 8 -3.88 14.42 -4.41
C GLY A 8 -3.44 13.11 -3.79
N LEU A 9 -2.97 13.19 -2.55
CA LEU A 9 -2.51 12.09 -1.72
C LEU A 9 -3.21 12.13 -0.36
N GLY A 10 -3.53 10.94 0.18
CA GLY A 10 -3.95 10.82 1.57
C GLY A 10 -3.50 9.49 2.14
N VAL A 11 -3.04 9.48 3.39
CA VAL A 11 -2.42 8.32 4.01
C VAL A 11 -2.68 8.23 5.51
N VAL A 12 -2.97 7.02 5.96
CA VAL A 12 -2.96 6.63 7.37
C VAL A 12 -2.13 5.36 7.50
N SER A 13 -1.03 5.43 8.21
CA SER A 13 -0.11 4.29 8.41
C SER A 13 0.51 4.33 9.80
N CYS A 14 1.26 3.30 10.16
CA CYS A 14 2.06 3.34 11.39
C CYS A 14 3.19 4.37 11.35
N LEU A 15 3.56 4.89 10.17
CA LEU A 15 4.56 5.96 10.02
C LEU A 15 3.98 7.35 10.28
N GLY A 16 2.65 7.50 10.20
CA GLY A 16 1.95 8.77 10.40
C GLY A 16 0.52 8.70 9.86
N ASN A 17 -0.29 9.65 10.28
CA ASN A 17 -1.71 9.74 9.97
C ASN A 17 -2.02 10.81 8.89
N ASN A 18 -0.98 11.36 8.28
CA ASN A 18 -1.00 12.33 7.19
C ASN A 18 0.35 12.35 6.46
N GLN A 19 0.41 13.07 5.33
CA GLN A 19 1.61 13.17 4.49
C GLN A 19 2.83 13.72 5.25
N ASP A 20 2.66 14.73 6.09
CA ASP A 20 3.76 15.41 6.79
C ASP A 20 4.39 14.49 7.86
N GLU A 21 3.58 13.77 8.62
CA GLU A 21 4.06 12.79 9.60
C GLU A 21 4.81 11.65 8.92
N VAL A 22 4.26 11.13 7.80
CA VAL A 22 4.89 10.08 6.99
C VAL A 22 6.22 10.57 6.38
N TYR A 23 6.25 11.79 5.83
CA TYR A 23 7.48 12.41 5.34
C TYR A 23 8.57 12.44 6.41
N ASN A 24 8.22 12.95 7.61
CA ASN A 24 9.16 13.04 8.72
C ASN A 24 9.67 11.65 9.16
N SER A 25 8.82 10.65 9.18
CA SER A 25 9.20 9.27 9.55
C SER A 25 10.14 8.65 8.52
N LEU A 26 9.84 8.81 7.22
CA LEU A 26 10.69 8.30 6.14
C LEU A 26 12.06 8.99 6.10
N LEU A 27 12.09 10.32 6.20
CA LEU A 27 13.31 11.12 6.16
C LEU A 27 14.26 10.76 7.31
N ASN A 28 13.70 10.60 8.51
CA ASN A 28 14.46 10.35 9.74
C ASN A 28 14.60 8.85 10.07
N SER A 29 14.19 7.96 9.17
CA SER A 29 14.24 6.50 9.37
C SER A 29 13.55 6.06 10.68
N LYS A 30 12.40 6.68 11.00
CA LYS A 30 11.64 6.37 12.21
C LYS A 30 10.70 5.19 11.94
N SER A 31 10.94 4.06 12.61
CA SER A 31 10.06 2.88 12.52
C SER A 31 8.70 3.14 13.17
N GLY A 32 7.64 2.65 12.53
CA GLY A 32 6.28 2.63 13.08
C GLY A 32 5.90 1.28 13.71
N ILE A 33 6.84 0.35 13.79
CA ILE A 33 6.60 -1.00 14.34
C ILE A 33 6.68 -0.97 15.86
N SER A 34 5.73 -1.63 16.51
CA SER A 34 5.59 -1.68 17.96
C SER A 34 5.20 -3.06 18.47
N PHE A 35 5.37 -3.26 19.77
CA PHE A 35 4.95 -4.48 20.45
C PHE A 35 3.43 -4.53 20.60
N SER A 36 2.84 -5.73 20.43
CA SER A 36 1.42 -6.02 20.63
C SER A 36 1.19 -6.95 21.81
N PRO A 37 0.71 -6.45 22.96
CA PRO A 37 0.34 -7.30 24.10
C PRO A 37 -0.70 -8.36 23.73
N GLU A 38 -1.68 -7.99 22.88
CA GLU A 38 -2.75 -8.87 22.43
C GLU A 38 -2.21 -10.11 21.68
N TYR A 39 -1.19 -9.95 20.84
CA TYR A 39 -0.59 -11.09 20.13
C TYR A 39 0.09 -12.07 21.09
N LYS A 40 0.73 -11.55 22.14
CA LYS A 40 1.32 -12.37 23.20
C LYS A 40 0.24 -13.11 24.01
N GLU A 41 -0.87 -12.45 24.32
CA GLU A 41 -2.02 -13.06 25.03
C GLU A 41 -2.65 -14.21 24.24
N HIS A 42 -2.67 -14.09 22.90
CA HIS A 42 -3.13 -15.14 22.00
C HIS A 42 -2.06 -16.20 21.66
N ASN A 43 -0.88 -16.17 22.31
CA ASN A 43 0.22 -17.12 22.12
C ASN A 43 0.76 -17.17 20.67
N LEU A 44 0.72 -16.07 19.94
CA LEU A 44 1.42 -15.96 18.66
C LEU A 44 2.94 -16.00 18.89
N LYS A 45 3.71 -16.45 17.90
CA LYS A 45 5.18 -16.37 17.94
C LYS A 45 5.67 -14.94 17.70
N SER A 46 5.02 -14.22 16.77
CA SER A 46 5.28 -12.81 16.51
C SER A 46 4.42 -11.94 17.42
N HIS A 47 5.05 -11.06 18.20
CA HIS A 47 4.38 -10.14 19.12
C HIS A 47 4.40 -8.68 18.63
N ILE A 48 4.63 -8.45 17.36
CA ILE A 48 4.91 -7.12 16.81
C ILE A 48 4.03 -6.79 15.61
N HIS A 49 3.73 -5.51 15.43
CA HIS A 49 2.93 -5.02 14.31
C HIS A 49 3.22 -3.56 13.96
N GLY A 50 2.85 -3.15 12.72
CA GLY A 50 2.78 -1.76 12.29
C GLY A 50 1.36 -1.23 12.35
N LYS A 51 0.82 -0.93 13.53
CA LYS A 51 -0.54 -0.42 13.72
C LYS A 51 -0.57 1.11 13.68
N PRO A 52 -1.47 1.76 12.89
CA PRO A 52 -1.67 3.20 12.95
C PRO A 52 -2.06 3.66 14.37
N ASN A 53 -1.40 4.70 14.85
CA ASN A 53 -1.71 5.31 16.15
C ASN A 53 -2.72 6.43 15.96
N ILE A 54 -3.99 6.06 15.81
CA ILE A 54 -5.09 6.99 15.56
C ILE A 54 -6.37 6.55 16.25
N LYS A 55 -7.11 7.51 16.79
CA LYS A 55 -8.44 7.29 17.33
C LYS A 55 -9.47 7.70 16.27
N LEU A 56 -10.11 6.70 15.67
CA LEU A 56 -10.95 6.86 14.49
C LEU A 56 -12.16 7.77 14.72
N GLU A 57 -12.70 7.74 15.95
CA GLU A 57 -13.87 8.52 16.36
C GLU A 57 -13.60 10.05 16.40
N ASP A 58 -12.35 10.46 16.45
CA ASP A 58 -11.98 11.87 16.40
C ASP A 58 -12.09 12.45 14.98
N PHE A 59 -12.08 11.59 13.96
CA PHE A 59 -12.08 11.94 12.53
C PHE A 59 -13.37 11.60 11.79
N ILE A 60 -14.14 10.62 12.29
CA ILE A 60 -15.30 10.08 11.59
C ILE A 60 -16.52 10.16 12.51
N ASP A 61 -17.58 10.79 12.02
CA ASP A 61 -18.83 10.90 12.78
C ASP A 61 -19.47 9.52 13.05
N ARG A 62 -20.22 9.44 14.16
CA ARG A 62 -20.82 8.21 14.65
C ARG A 62 -21.81 7.55 13.66
N LYS A 63 -22.45 8.33 12.78
CA LYS A 63 -23.41 7.80 11.79
C LYS A 63 -22.68 7.14 10.62
N THR A 64 -21.47 7.59 10.30
CA THR A 64 -20.64 7.08 9.21
C THR A 64 -19.83 5.88 9.66
N ILE A 65 -19.11 5.96 10.79
CA ILE A 65 -18.19 4.91 11.25
C ILE A 65 -18.89 3.57 11.55
N ARG A 66 -20.20 3.59 11.89
CA ARG A 66 -20.97 2.36 12.18
C ARG A 66 -21.04 1.37 11.03
N PHE A 67 -20.75 1.79 9.78
CA PHE A 67 -20.74 0.94 8.60
C PHE A 67 -19.33 0.43 8.24
N MET A 68 -18.29 0.83 8.97
CA MET A 68 -16.89 0.59 8.64
C MET A 68 -16.23 -0.41 9.60
N GLY A 69 -15.37 -1.29 9.07
CA GLY A 69 -14.28 -1.87 9.81
C GLY A 69 -13.10 -0.89 9.89
N SER A 70 -12.10 -1.19 10.72
CA SER A 70 -10.95 -0.28 10.90
C SER A 70 -10.20 0.03 9.60
N GLY A 71 -10.03 -0.94 8.71
CA GLY A 71 -9.41 -0.72 7.40
C GLY A 71 -10.17 0.32 6.56
N SER A 72 -11.50 0.19 6.43
CA SER A 72 -12.33 1.17 5.72
C SER A 72 -12.31 2.55 6.38
N ALA A 73 -12.20 2.60 7.71
CA ALA A 73 -12.10 3.86 8.45
C ALA A 73 -10.77 4.57 8.18
N TYR A 74 -9.64 3.84 8.08
CA TYR A 74 -8.37 4.41 7.64
C TYR A 74 -8.48 5.02 6.24
N ASN A 75 -9.11 4.30 5.31
CA ASN A 75 -9.34 4.83 3.96
C ASN A 75 -10.24 6.06 3.94
N TYR A 76 -11.24 6.14 4.82
CA TYR A 76 -12.08 7.33 4.91
C TYR A 76 -11.28 8.57 5.30
N ILE A 77 -10.38 8.44 6.28
CA ILE A 77 -9.51 9.54 6.72
C ILE A 77 -8.54 9.91 5.60
N ALA A 78 -7.89 8.92 4.98
CA ALA A 78 -7.00 9.15 3.84
C ALA A 78 -7.73 9.80 2.64
N MET A 79 -8.99 9.43 2.36
CA MET A 79 -9.76 10.05 1.29
C MET A 79 -10.10 11.52 1.56
N LYS A 80 -10.40 11.87 2.81
CA LYS A 80 -10.59 13.29 3.19
C LYS A 80 -9.34 14.10 2.92
N GLU A 81 -8.17 13.62 3.37
CA GLU A 81 -6.88 14.26 3.12
C GLU A 81 -6.61 14.37 1.61
N ALA A 82 -6.83 13.31 0.83
CA ALA A 82 -6.59 13.31 -0.61
C ALA A 82 -7.49 14.31 -1.37
N ILE A 83 -8.75 14.45 -0.97
CA ILE A 83 -9.68 15.45 -1.55
C ILE A 83 -9.18 16.87 -1.22
N GLU A 84 -8.85 17.13 0.03
CA GLU A 84 -8.32 18.42 0.47
C GLU A 84 -7.01 18.77 -0.25
N ASP A 85 -6.08 17.83 -0.29
CA ASP A 85 -4.78 17.98 -0.95
C ASP A 85 -4.88 18.23 -2.45
N SER A 86 -5.88 17.63 -3.12
CA SER A 86 -6.13 17.80 -4.55
C SER A 86 -6.81 19.13 -4.92
N GLY A 87 -7.42 19.80 -3.93
CA GLY A 87 -8.23 20.99 -4.16
C GLY A 87 -9.51 20.77 -4.96
N LEU A 88 -10.02 19.52 -5.02
CA LEU A 88 -11.28 19.19 -5.69
C LEU A 88 -12.48 19.76 -4.93
N GLU A 89 -13.37 20.43 -5.66
CA GLU A 89 -14.64 20.89 -5.13
C GLU A 89 -15.69 19.77 -5.06
N GLU A 90 -16.74 19.92 -4.23
CA GLU A 90 -17.80 18.90 -4.08
C GLU A 90 -18.44 18.49 -5.42
N LYS A 91 -18.62 19.44 -6.37
CA LYS A 91 -19.17 19.17 -7.70
C LYS A 91 -18.28 18.27 -8.57
N GLU A 92 -16.95 18.28 -8.34
CA GLU A 92 -15.99 17.44 -9.04
C GLU A 92 -15.92 16.06 -8.39
N VAL A 93 -15.96 16.00 -7.06
CA VAL A 93 -16.03 14.74 -6.30
C VAL A 93 -17.32 14.00 -6.59
N SER A 94 -18.50 14.68 -6.49
CA SER A 94 -19.80 14.10 -6.73
C SER A 94 -20.24 14.27 -8.20
N ASN A 95 -19.59 13.52 -9.10
CA ASN A 95 -19.77 13.63 -10.55
C ASN A 95 -19.82 12.24 -11.22
N PHE A 96 -20.50 12.10 -12.36
CA PHE A 96 -20.53 10.85 -13.14
C PHE A 96 -19.18 10.48 -13.77
N LYS A 97 -18.28 11.45 -13.92
CA LYS A 97 -16.91 11.24 -14.40
C LYS A 97 -15.88 11.09 -13.27
N THR A 98 -16.36 10.98 -12.03
CA THR A 98 -15.53 10.72 -10.86
C THR A 98 -15.88 9.36 -10.26
N GLY A 99 -14.92 8.43 -10.32
CA GLY A 99 -15.05 7.05 -9.84
C GLY A 99 -14.23 6.79 -8.58
N ILE A 100 -14.39 5.57 -8.05
CA ILE A 100 -13.63 5.02 -6.93
C ILE A 100 -13.30 3.55 -7.20
N VAL A 101 -12.03 3.19 -7.07
CA VAL A 101 -11.52 1.81 -7.13
C VAL A 101 -10.62 1.61 -5.92
N MET A 102 -11.13 0.90 -4.93
CA MET A 102 -10.43 0.65 -3.66
C MET A 102 -10.31 -0.83 -3.41
N GLY A 103 -9.27 -1.23 -2.68
CA GLY A 103 -9.04 -2.62 -2.38
C GLY A 103 -8.75 -2.91 -0.91
N SER A 104 -8.81 -4.19 -0.57
CA SER A 104 -8.32 -4.76 0.69
C SER A 104 -7.84 -6.18 0.41
N GLY A 105 -6.82 -6.63 1.12
CA GLY A 105 -6.31 -7.99 0.99
C GLY A 105 -7.32 -9.05 1.44
N GLY A 106 -8.21 -8.68 2.37
CA GLY A 106 -9.25 -9.54 2.89
C GLY A 106 -10.46 -8.78 3.44
N PRO A 107 -11.53 -9.48 3.85
CA PRO A 107 -12.65 -8.87 4.55
C PRO A 107 -12.23 -8.44 5.96
N SER A 108 -13.08 -7.63 6.62
CA SER A 108 -12.87 -7.28 8.02
C SER A 108 -12.98 -8.53 8.92
N ILE A 109 -11.83 -9.09 9.29
CA ILE A 109 -11.73 -10.29 10.13
C ILE A 109 -12.27 -10.01 11.54
N GLU A 110 -12.00 -8.83 12.11
CA GLU A 110 -12.56 -8.39 13.38
C GLU A 110 -14.08 -8.52 13.39
N ASN A 111 -14.76 -7.98 12.38
CA ASN A 111 -16.23 -8.01 12.32
C ASN A 111 -16.79 -9.39 11.98
N VAL A 112 -16.07 -10.21 11.23
CA VAL A 112 -16.44 -11.62 10.98
C VAL A 112 -16.41 -12.42 12.26
N ILE A 113 -15.34 -12.29 13.06
CA ILE A 113 -15.20 -12.97 14.36
C ILE A 113 -16.28 -12.48 15.34
N LEU A 114 -16.46 -11.17 15.46
CA LEU A 114 -17.52 -10.57 16.29
C LEU A 114 -18.89 -11.15 15.95
N ALA A 115 -19.19 -11.29 14.66
CA ALA A 115 -20.47 -11.86 14.21
C ALA A 115 -20.60 -13.34 14.58
N ALA A 116 -19.56 -14.12 14.37
CA ALA A 116 -19.53 -15.54 14.72
C ALA A 116 -19.72 -15.75 16.22
N ASP A 117 -19.01 -15.01 17.05
CA ASP A 117 -19.04 -15.14 18.51
C ASP A 117 -20.39 -14.72 19.10
N LYS A 118 -20.97 -13.62 18.64
CA LYS A 118 -22.33 -13.21 19.05
C LYS A 118 -23.39 -14.25 18.69
N THR A 119 -23.25 -14.85 17.52
CA THR A 119 -24.18 -15.91 17.06
C THR A 119 -24.04 -17.16 17.93
N ARG A 120 -22.82 -17.63 18.18
CA ARG A 120 -22.55 -18.79 19.04
C ARG A 120 -23.00 -18.57 20.47
N ALA A 121 -22.74 -17.36 21.03
CA ALA A 121 -23.08 -17.05 22.42
C ALA A 121 -24.59 -16.94 22.67
N LYS A 122 -25.38 -16.41 21.70
CA LYS A 122 -26.83 -16.15 21.89
C LYS A 122 -27.64 -16.23 20.58
N THR A 123 -27.55 -15.20 19.70
CA THR A 123 -28.41 -15.09 18.52
C THR A 123 -27.83 -14.11 17.51
N PRO A 124 -28.04 -14.31 16.18
CA PRO A 124 -27.65 -13.38 15.14
C PRO A 124 -28.15 -11.95 15.33
N LYS A 125 -29.32 -11.77 15.97
CA LYS A 125 -29.92 -10.45 16.21
C LYS A 125 -28.98 -9.50 16.99
N LEU A 126 -28.08 -10.04 17.81
CA LEU A 126 -27.12 -9.26 18.60
C LEU A 126 -25.96 -8.68 17.78
N MET A 127 -25.77 -9.10 16.53
CA MET A 127 -24.77 -8.50 15.64
C MET A 127 -25.14 -7.05 15.27
N GLY A 128 -26.43 -6.73 15.27
CA GLY A 128 -26.94 -5.47 14.77
C GLY A 128 -26.99 -5.43 13.22
N PRO A 129 -27.53 -4.34 12.65
CA PRO A 129 -27.84 -4.27 11.22
C PRO A 129 -26.64 -3.87 10.32
N PHE A 130 -25.45 -3.62 10.88
CA PHE A 130 -24.34 -3.01 10.15
C PHE A 130 -23.22 -4.01 9.79
N ILE A 131 -23.33 -5.28 10.19
CA ILE A 131 -22.26 -6.27 9.97
C ILE A 131 -22.05 -6.55 8.48
N VAL A 132 -23.10 -6.69 7.68
CA VAL A 132 -22.97 -6.94 6.25
C VAL A 132 -22.17 -5.84 5.54
N PRO A 133 -22.49 -4.53 5.66
CA PRO A 133 -21.65 -3.48 5.12
C PRO A 133 -20.20 -3.50 5.57
N ARG A 134 -19.91 -3.92 6.81
CA ARG A 134 -18.55 -4.01 7.34
C ARG A 134 -17.73 -5.17 6.78
N THR A 135 -18.41 -6.26 6.38
CA THR A 135 -17.75 -7.53 6.00
C THR A 135 -17.89 -7.92 4.54
N MET A 136 -18.75 -7.25 3.77
CA MET A 136 -18.91 -7.54 2.34
C MET A 136 -17.61 -7.25 1.58
N ALA A 137 -17.31 -8.03 0.54
CA ALA A 137 -16.09 -7.88 -0.24
C ALA A 137 -15.90 -6.49 -0.87
N SER A 138 -17.01 -5.78 -1.12
CA SER A 138 -17.00 -4.40 -1.66
C SER A 138 -16.92 -3.30 -0.59
N THR A 139 -16.69 -3.65 0.68
CA THR A 139 -16.71 -2.68 1.79
C THR A 139 -15.74 -1.52 1.56
N ALA A 140 -14.54 -1.78 1.01
CA ALA A 140 -13.50 -0.77 0.84
C ALA A 140 -13.91 0.39 -0.07
N SER A 141 -14.67 0.15 -1.13
CA SER A 141 -15.17 1.22 -2.01
C SER A 141 -16.54 1.73 -1.58
N ALA A 142 -17.46 0.83 -1.19
CA ALA A 142 -18.85 1.19 -0.88
C ALA A 142 -18.97 2.12 0.33
N THR A 143 -18.19 1.89 1.38
CA THR A 143 -18.20 2.71 2.60
C THR A 143 -17.64 4.12 2.40
N LEU A 144 -16.91 4.35 1.31
CA LEU A 144 -16.43 5.67 0.89
C LEU A 144 -17.39 6.32 -0.14
N ALA A 145 -17.86 5.54 -1.11
CA ALA A 145 -18.73 6.08 -2.17
C ALA A 145 -19.96 6.80 -1.65
N VAL A 146 -20.56 6.30 -0.56
CA VAL A 146 -21.80 6.87 0.01
C VAL A 146 -21.54 8.23 0.68
N PRO A 147 -20.64 8.37 1.67
CA PRO A 147 -20.43 9.65 2.35
C PRO A 147 -19.86 10.74 1.42
N PHE A 148 -19.02 10.36 0.46
CA PHE A 148 -18.45 11.29 -0.52
C PHE A 148 -19.31 11.46 -1.78
N LYS A 149 -20.46 10.80 -1.85
CA LYS A 149 -21.45 10.90 -2.96
C LYS A 149 -20.82 10.62 -4.34
N ILE A 150 -19.93 9.64 -4.44
CA ILE A 150 -19.30 9.25 -5.70
C ILE A 150 -20.36 8.67 -6.64
N LYS A 151 -20.40 9.13 -7.90
CA LYS A 151 -21.44 8.77 -8.87
C LYS A 151 -20.94 8.04 -10.10
N GLY A 152 -19.61 7.98 -10.30
CA GLY A 152 -18.99 7.23 -11.39
C GLY A 152 -18.81 5.77 -11.04
N THR A 153 -17.77 5.16 -11.63
CA THR A 153 -17.38 3.76 -11.35
C THR A 153 -17.14 3.53 -9.86
N ASN A 154 -17.70 2.44 -9.31
CA ASN A 154 -17.52 2.08 -7.90
C ASN A 154 -17.41 0.56 -7.78
N TYR A 155 -16.22 0.04 -7.48
CA TYR A 155 -16.00 -1.36 -7.12
C TYR A 155 -14.73 -1.56 -6.32
N THR A 156 -14.63 -2.72 -5.66
CA THR A 156 -13.48 -3.17 -4.90
C THR A 156 -12.77 -4.30 -5.65
N MET A 157 -11.44 -4.27 -5.62
CA MET A 157 -10.58 -5.36 -6.09
C MET A 157 -9.83 -5.99 -4.91
N SER A 158 -9.40 -7.25 -5.07
CA SER A 158 -8.53 -7.93 -4.12
C SER A 158 -7.54 -8.81 -4.88
N SER A 159 -6.26 -8.67 -4.57
CA SER A 159 -5.15 -9.43 -5.15
C SER A 159 -3.97 -9.49 -4.16
N ALA A 160 -4.27 -9.91 -2.93
CA ALA A 160 -3.29 -10.01 -1.84
C ALA A 160 -2.46 -8.72 -1.70
N CYS A 161 -1.13 -8.83 -1.64
CA CYS A 161 -0.23 -7.69 -1.43
C CYS A 161 -0.17 -6.71 -2.63
N ALA A 162 -0.61 -7.11 -3.83
CA ALA A 162 -0.67 -6.27 -5.01
C ALA A 162 -1.99 -5.49 -5.17
N THR A 163 -2.94 -5.67 -4.25
CA THR A 163 -4.32 -5.17 -4.33
C THR A 163 -4.42 -3.69 -4.71
N SER A 164 -3.86 -2.80 -3.91
CA SER A 164 -3.96 -1.35 -4.17
C SER A 164 -3.15 -0.91 -5.40
N GLY A 165 -2.11 -1.65 -5.78
CA GLY A 165 -1.39 -1.45 -7.04
C GLY A 165 -2.28 -1.72 -8.25
N HIS A 166 -3.04 -2.82 -8.24
CA HIS A 166 -4.03 -3.11 -9.27
C HIS A 166 -5.19 -2.10 -9.27
N CYS A 167 -5.63 -1.62 -8.10
CA CYS A 167 -6.63 -0.55 -8.02
C CYS A 167 -6.14 0.73 -8.73
N ILE A 168 -4.88 1.13 -8.49
CA ILE A 168 -4.26 2.30 -9.12
C ILE A 168 -4.13 2.08 -10.64
N GLY A 169 -3.57 0.94 -11.08
CA GLY A 169 -3.38 0.64 -12.48
C GLY A 169 -4.69 0.54 -13.25
N ASN A 170 -5.70 -0.14 -12.71
CA ASN A 170 -7.01 -0.20 -13.33
C ASN A 170 -7.69 1.18 -13.41
N SER A 171 -7.49 2.04 -12.41
CA SER A 171 -7.97 3.43 -12.42
C SER A 171 -7.29 4.26 -13.52
N MET A 172 -5.99 4.06 -13.75
CA MET A 172 -5.27 4.64 -14.88
C MET A 172 -5.92 4.23 -16.20
N GLU A 173 -6.21 2.94 -16.40
CA GLU A 173 -6.86 2.43 -17.61
C GLU A 173 -8.27 3.03 -17.82
N LEU A 174 -9.07 3.17 -16.76
CA LEU A 174 -10.40 3.81 -16.83
C LEU A 174 -10.31 5.25 -17.33
N ILE A 175 -9.31 6.01 -16.90
CA ILE A 175 -9.07 7.39 -17.35
C ILE A 175 -8.53 7.40 -18.77
N GLN A 176 -7.56 6.54 -19.08
CA GLN A 176 -6.99 6.42 -20.44
C GLN A 176 -8.03 6.11 -21.50
N MET A 177 -9.02 5.28 -21.17
CA MET A 177 -10.17 4.95 -22.03
C MET A 177 -11.24 6.05 -22.07
N GLY A 178 -11.08 7.14 -21.28
CA GLY A 178 -12.08 8.24 -21.22
C GLY A 178 -13.37 7.89 -20.48
N LYS A 179 -13.41 6.76 -19.74
CA LYS A 179 -14.58 6.37 -18.94
C LYS A 179 -14.77 7.29 -17.73
N GLN A 180 -13.67 7.67 -17.08
CA GLN A 180 -13.64 8.61 -15.95
C GLN A 180 -12.67 9.76 -16.26
N ASN A 181 -12.84 10.91 -15.60
CA ASN A 181 -11.86 12.00 -15.59
C ASN A 181 -11.06 12.00 -14.28
N ILE A 182 -11.69 11.57 -13.18
CA ILE A 182 -11.09 11.48 -11.86
C ILE A 182 -11.39 10.07 -11.30
N VAL A 183 -10.42 9.43 -10.66
CA VAL A 183 -10.64 8.20 -9.90
C VAL A 183 -9.88 8.28 -8.58
N PHE A 184 -10.59 8.08 -7.47
CA PHE A 184 -9.98 7.81 -6.18
C PHE A 184 -9.54 6.35 -6.14
N ALA A 185 -8.24 6.11 -6.06
CA ALA A 185 -7.64 4.79 -6.16
C ALA A 185 -6.74 4.48 -4.98
N GLY A 186 -6.81 3.26 -4.49
CA GLY A 186 -5.96 2.84 -3.38
C GLY A 186 -6.48 1.62 -2.65
N GLY A 187 -6.29 1.60 -1.35
CA GLY A 187 -6.74 0.46 -0.54
C GLY A 187 -6.38 0.59 0.92
N SER A 188 -6.87 -0.35 1.69
CA SER A 188 -6.64 -0.42 3.13
C SER A 188 -6.45 -1.84 3.61
N GLU A 189 -5.91 -1.95 4.82
CA GLU A 189 -5.87 -3.20 5.56
C GLU A 189 -6.09 -2.94 7.03
N GLU A 190 -6.93 -3.78 7.66
CA GLU A 190 -7.07 -3.75 9.12
C GLU A 190 -5.97 -4.57 9.79
N ILE A 191 -5.72 -4.32 11.07
CA ILE A 191 -4.89 -5.20 11.90
C ILE A 191 -5.78 -5.86 12.95
N HIS A 192 -5.73 -7.19 12.95
CA HIS A 192 -6.43 -8.00 13.95
C HIS A 192 -5.61 -9.26 14.26
N TRP A 193 -5.58 -9.66 15.54
CA TRP A 193 -4.77 -10.80 15.98
C TRP A 193 -5.07 -12.09 15.20
N ALA A 194 -6.32 -12.33 14.83
CA ALA A 194 -6.69 -13.56 14.12
C ALA A 194 -6.18 -13.60 12.68
N MET A 195 -6.08 -12.45 12.00
CA MET A 195 -5.42 -12.38 10.69
C MET A 195 -3.92 -12.63 10.85
N THR A 196 -3.32 -12.02 11.86
CA THR A 196 -1.90 -12.22 12.18
C THR A 196 -1.61 -13.68 12.49
N ALA A 197 -2.48 -14.36 13.24
CA ALA A 197 -2.35 -15.78 13.58
C ALA A 197 -2.30 -16.70 12.34
N MET A 198 -3.00 -16.36 11.26
CA MET A 198 -2.93 -17.13 10.01
C MET A 198 -1.53 -17.09 9.38
N PHE A 199 -0.89 -15.92 9.37
CA PHE A 199 0.49 -15.76 8.89
C PHE A 199 1.54 -16.31 9.88
N ASP A 200 1.27 -16.24 11.18
CA ASP A 200 2.11 -16.82 12.22
C ASP A 200 2.15 -18.36 12.10
N ALA A 201 1.00 -18.97 11.81
CA ALA A 201 0.89 -20.42 11.55
C ALA A 201 1.70 -20.86 10.31
N MET A 202 1.84 -19.99 9.31
CA MET A 202 2.69 -20.22 8.14
C MET A 202 4.18 -20.01 8.43
N THR A 203 4.56 -19.55 9.63
CA THR A 203 5.92 -19.13 9.98
C THR A 203 6.48 -18.03 9.05
N ALA A 204 5.60 -17.19 8.54
CA ALA A 204 5.97 -16.12 7.61
C ALA A 204 6.35 -14.80 8.30
N LEU A 205 6.03 -14.67 9.61
CA LEU A 205 6.25 -13.46 10.39
C LEU A 205 7.59 -13.47 11.12
N SER A 206 8.17 -12.27 11.25
CA SER A 206 9.33 -12.05 12.14
C SER A 206 8.94 -12.31 13.58
N SER A 207 9.73 -13.13 14.28
CA SER A 207 9.51 -13.51 15.69
C SER A 207 10.75 -13.41 16.56
N LYS A 208 11.94 -13.24 15.99
CA LYS A 208 13.19 -13.13 16.73
C LYS A 208 13.43 -11.76 17.38
N TYR A 209 12.61 -10.76 16.98
CA TYR A 209 12.82 -9.37 17.37
C TYR A 209 11.66 -8.79 18.18
N ASN A 210 10.92 -9.64 18.90
CA ASN A 210 9.79 -9.22 19.74
C ASN A 210 10.18 -8.17 20.80
N ASP A 211 11.42 -8.23 21.31
CA ASP A 211 11.95 -7.30 22.32
C ASP A 211 12.55 -6.01 21.73
N THR A 212 12.72 -5.96 20.39
CA THR A 212 13.24 -4.80 19.66
C THR A 212 12.39 -4.57 18.40
N PRO A 213 11.09 -4.29 18.55
CA PRO A 213 10.13 -4.27 17.46
C PRO A 213 10.53 -3.33 16.31
N GLU A 214 11.10 -2.17 16.63
CA GLU A 214 11.52 -1.15 15.67
C GLU A 214 12.63 -1.63 14.71
N THR A 215 13.31 -2.72 15.07
CA THR A 215 14.40 -3.31 14.25
C THR A 215 14.01 -4.63 13.57
N ALA A 216 12.77 -5.08 13.73
CA ALA A 216 12.33 -6.40 13.27
C ALA A 216 12.22 -6.51 11.75
N SER A 217 11.63 -5.52 11.10
CA SER A 217 11.60 -5.46 9.64
C SER A 217 12.94 -4.94 9.12
N ARG A 218 13.66 -5.79 8.37
CA ARG A 218 15.05 -5.58 7.97
C ARG A 218 15.36 -6.18 6.61
N ALA A 219 14.65 -5.72 5.58
CA ALA A 219 14.87 -6.18 4.21
C ALA A 219 16.36 -6.13 3.85
N TYR A 220 16.87 -7.20 3.23
CA TYR A 220 18.26 -7.40 2.82
C TYR A 220 19.28 -7.65 3.93
N ASP A 221 18.88 -7.58 5.20
CA ASP A 221 19.77 -7.99 6.30
C ASP A 221 19.89 -9.53 6.33
N LYS A 222 21.09 -10.02 6.63
CA LYS A 222 21.42 -11.45 6.70
C LYS A 222 20.58 -12.21 7.74
N THR A 223 20.14 -11.52 8.79
CA THR A 223 19.43 -12.12 9.93
C THR A 223 17.90 -11.91 9.85
N ARG A 224 17.38 -11.40 8.72
CA ARG A 224 15.93 -11.26 8.51
C ARG A 224 15.22 -12.60 8.64
N ASP A 225 14.05 -12.61 9.25
CA ASP A 225 13.37 -13.86 9.64
C ASP A 225 11.87 -13.89 9.29
N GLY A 226 11.41 -12.95 8.49
CA GLY A 226 10.01 -12.84 8.08
C GLY A 226 9.52 -11.40 8.05
N PHE A 227 8.32 -11.17 7.56
CA PHE A 227 7.75 -9.83 7.54
C PHE A 227 7.08 -9.45 8.86
N VAL A 228 6.90 -8.17 9.08
CA VAL A 228 6.09 -7.63 10.17
C VAL A 228 4.75 -7.20 9.61
N ILE A 229 3.64 -7.75 10.12
CA ILE A 229 2.31 -7.37 9.67
C ILE A 229 2.01 -5.90 10.02
N ALA A 230 1.36 -5.20 9.12
CA ALA A 230 0.96 -3.82 9.31
C ALA A 230 -0.45 -3.55 8.75
N GLY A 231 -1.01 -2.40 9.04
CA GLY A 231 -2.28 -1.95 8.49
C GLY A 231 -2.27 -0.47 8.16
N GLY A 232 -3.43 0.02 7.77
CA GLY A 232 -3.62 1.41 7.39
C GLY A 232 -4.47 1.58 6.15
N GLY A 233 -4.42 2.75 5.55
CA GLY A 233 -5.11 3.06 4.31
C GLY A 233 -4.41 4.15 3.51
N GLY A 234 -4.61 4.16 2.21
CA GLY A 234 -4.07 5.18 1.34
C GLY A 234 -4.96 5.42 0.13
N VAL A 235 -4.98 6.66 -0.32
CA VAL A 235 -5.77 7.11 -1.46
C VAL A 235 -4.93 8.04 -2.33
N LEU A 236 -4.89 7.75 -3.63
CA LEU A 236 -4.42 8.64 -4.67
C LEU A 236 -5.60 9.23 -5.42
N VAL A 237 -5.53 10.51 -5.75
CA VAL A 237 -6.42 11.13 -6.74
C VAL A 237 -5.74 11.04 -8.09
N LEU A 238 -6.23 10.12 -8.94
CA LEU A 238 -5.84 10.02 -10.34
C LEU A 238 -6.74 10.93 -11.17
N GLU A 239 -6.14 11.73 -12.04
CA GLU A 239 -6.86 12.70 -12.83
C GLU A 239 -6.36 12.74 -14.28
N GLU A 240 -7.26 12.94 -15.23
CA GLU A 240 -6.93 13.20 -16.62
C GLU A 240 -6.13 14.50 -16.73
N TYR A 241 -4.99 14.46 -17.43
CA TYR A 241 -4.03 15.56 -17.46
C TYR A 241 -4.60 16.91 -17.91
N GLU A 242 -5.38 16.93 -19.01
CA GLU A 242 -5.95 18.18 -19.50
C GLU A 242 -7.06 18.71 -18.58
N HIS A 243 -7.78 17.82 -17.89
CA HIS A 243 -8.73 18.18 -16.83
C HIS A 243 -8.01 18.82 -15.65
N ALA A 244 -6.94 18.20 -15.16
CA ALA A 244 -6.12 18.73 -14.06
C ALA A 244 -5.53 20.11 -14.42
N LYS A 245 -4.99 20.25 -15.62
CA LYS A 245 -4.45 21.52 -16.15
C LYS A 245 -5.50 22.62 -16.23
N ALA A 246 -6.69 22.30 -16.74
CA ALA A 246 -7.76 23.27 -16.93
C ALA A 246 -8.25 23.90 -15.61
N ARG A 247 -8.18 23.14 -14.48
CA ARG A 247 -8.52 23.66 -13.16
C ARG A 247 -7.32 24.20 -12.36
N GLY A 248 -6.10 24.19 -12.94
CA GLY A 248 -4.88 24.65 -12.27
C GLY A 248 -4.45 23.75 -11.11
N ALA A 249 -4.69 22.45 -11.21
CA ALA A 249 -4.34 21.49 -10.17
C ALA A 249 -2.84 21.41 -9.92
N LYS A 250 -2.46 21.22 -8.66
CA LYS A 250 -1.12 20.74 -8.32
C LYS A 250 -0.95 19.32 -8.86
N ILE A 251 0.15 19.04 -9.52
CA ILE A 251 0.48 17.71 -10.04
C ILE A 251 1.74 17.20 -9.34
N TYR A 252 1.64 16.03 -8.73
CA TYR A 252 2.78 15.37 -8.10
C TYR A 252 3.67 14.67 -9.12
N ALA A 253 3.05 13.89 -10.01
CA ALA A 253 3.71 13.13 -11.06
C ALA A 253 2.69 12.68 -12.11
N GLU A 254 3.16 12.22 -13.26
CA GLU A 254 2.38 11.43 -14.22
C GLU A 254 2.55 9.95 -13.87
N LEU A 255 1.46 9.19 -13.84
CA LEU A 255 1.48 7.73 -13.78
C LEU A 255 1.64 7.22 -15.22
N THR A 256 2.87 6.88 -15.60
CA THR A 256 3.22 6.54 -16.99
C THR A 256 3.28 5.05 -17.25
N GLY A 257 3.51 4.24 -16.22
CA GLY A 257 3.62 2.79 -16.37
C GLY A 257 2.80 2.00 -15.36
N TYR A 258 2.16 0.95 -15.86
CA TYR A 258 1.49 -0.06 -15.07
C TYR A 258 1.76 -1.44 -15.68
N GLY A 259 2.26 -2.35 -14.86
CA GLY A 259 2.40 -3.77 -15.18
C GLY A 259 1.53 -4.60 -14.25
N ALA A 260 0.87 -5.62 -14.81
CA ALA A 260 0.10 -6.60 -14.07
C ALA A 260 0.34 -7.98 -14.68
N THR A 261 0.81 -8.93 -13.89
CA THR A 261 1.11 -10.30 -14.34
C THR A 261 0.75 -11.33 -13.28
N SER A 262 0.69 -12.59 -13.69
CA SER A 262 0.59 -13.74 -12.80
C SER A 262 1.78 -14.66 -13.01
N ASP A 263 2.37 -15.14 -11.91
CA ASP A 263 3.45 -16.14 -11.97
C ASP A 263 2.97 -17.48 -12.52
N GLY A 264 1.74 -17.89 -12.17
CA GLY A 264 1.19 -19.19 -12.53
C GLY A 264 2.06 -20.36 -12.04
N TYR A 265 2.76 -20.20 -10.93
CA TYR A 265 3.79 -21.13 -10.45
C TYR A 265 3.44 -21.76 -9.10
N ASP A 266 3.40 -20.98 -8.02
CA ASP A 266 3.15 -21.44 -6.66
C ASP A 266 2.25 -20.46 -5.91
N MET A 267 1.51 -20.94 -4.88
CA MET A 267 0.61 -20.10 -4.11
C MET A 267 1.33 -19.11 -3.18
N VAL A 268 2.55 -19.43 -2.75
CA VAL A 268 3.29 -18.69 -1.72
C VAL A 268 4.67 -18.28 -2.21
N ALA A 269 5.41 -19.19 -2.88
CA ALA A 269 6.77 -18.94 -3.33
C ALA A 269 6.78 -18.14 -4.65
N PRO A 270 7.45 -16.97 -4.71
CA PRO A 270 7.56 -16.20 -5.95
C PRO A 270 8.48 -16.89 -6.95
N SER A 271 8.09 -16.90 -8.22
CA SER A 271 8.94 -17.42 -9.30
C SER A 271 10.08 -16.48 -9.70
N GLY A 272 9.88 -15.17 -9.50
CA GLY A 272 10.73 -14.11 -10.03
C GLY A 272 10.43 -13.79 -11.51
N GLU A 273 10.06 -14.76 -12.33
CA GLU A 273 9.80 -14.57 -13.76
C GLU A 273 8.59 -13.65 -14.02
N GLY A 274 7.49 -13.83 -13.26
CA GLY A 274 6.33 -12.95 -13.34
C GLY A 274 6.65 -11.52 -12.94
N ALA A 275 7.53 -11.32 -11.95
CA ALA A 275 8.02 -10.00 -11.55
C ALA A 275 8.83 -9.32 -12.68
N VAL A 276 9.68 -10.07 -13.39
CA VAL A 276 10.40 -9.57 -14.57
C VAL A 276 9.43 -9.08 -15.65
N ARG A 277 8.44 -9.90 -16.01
CA ARG A 277 7.42 -9.51 -17.00
C ARG A 277 6.63 -8.28 -16.55
N CYS A 278 6.29 -8.22 -15.26
CA CYS A 278 5.54 -7.13 -14.67
C CYS A 278 6.31 -5.80 -14.79
N MET A 279 7.57 -5.77 -14.37
CA MET A 279 8.43 -4.60 -14.49
C MET A 279 8.64 -4.18 -15.95
N LYS A 280 8.93 -5.12 -16.85
CA LYS A 280 9.08 -4.84 -18.29
C LYS A 280 7.80 -4.27 -18.90
N MET A 281 6.63 -4.80 -18.52
CA MET A 281 5.33 -4.27 -18.97
C MET A 281 5.12 -2.82 -18.49
N ALA A 282 5.39 -2.51 -17.23
CA ALA A 282 5.31 -1.15 -16.72
C ALA A 282 6.27 -0.20 -17.46
N MET A 283 7.51 -0.64 -17.74
CA MET A 283 8.51 0.14 -18.45
C MET A 283 8.19 0.40 -19.92
N ALA A 284 7.32 -0.38 -20.54
CA ALA A 284 6.98 -0.24 -21.97
C ALA A 284 6.35 1.13 -22.32
N THR A 285 5.80 1.84 -21.35
CA THR A 285 5.17 3.15 -21.50
C THR A 285 5.91 4.28 -20.78
N ALA A 286 6.97 3.95 -20.03
CA ALA A 286 7.84 4.93 -19.37
C ALA A 286 8.62 5.75 -20.40
N LYS A 287 8.85 7.04 -20.09
CA LYS A 287 9.54 7.99 -20.98
C LYS A 287 11.00 8.20 -20.55
N ASN A 288 11.25 8.09 -19.25
CA ASN A 288 12.55 8.35 -18.64
C ASN A 288 13.17 7.07 -18.09
N LYS A 289 14.49 7.09 -17.89
CA LYS A 289 15.21 6.06 -17.14
C LYS A 289 14.73 6.07 -15.69
N ILE A 290 14.51 4.90 -15.11
CA ILE A 290 14.13 4.77 -13.70
C ILE A 290 15.33 5.13 -12.82
N ASP A 291 15.15 6.07 -11.89
CA ASP A 291 16.17 6.51 -10.95
C ASP A 291 16.16 5.69 -9.66
N TYR A 292 14.99 5.22 -9.26
CA TYR A 292 14.77 4.55 -7.99
C TYR A 292 13.65 3.49 -8.06
N ILE A 293 13.84 2.39 -7.34
CA ILE A 293 12.85 1.34 -7.15
C ILE A 293 12.51 1.23 -5.66
N ASN A 294 11.24 1.45 -5.29
CA ASN A 294 10.72 0.97 -4.02
C ASN A 294 10.27 -0.48 -4.22
N THR A 295 11.04 -1.39 -3.67
CA THR A 295 10.82 -2.82 -3.86
C THR A 295 9.70 -3.35 -2.98
N HIS A 296 9.18 -4.51 -3.34
CA HIS A 296 8.30 -5.25 -2.46
C HIS A 296 8.99 -5.65 -1.16
N GLY A 297 10.24 -6.08 -1.20
CA GLY A 297 11.20 -6.26 -0.10
C GLY A 297 10.59 -6.44 1.29
N THR A 298 10.02 -7.61 1.57
CA THR A 298 9.20 -7.85 2.78
C THR A 298 10.01 -8.28 4.02
N SER A 299 11.35 -8.32 3.94
CA SER A 299 12.21 -8.85 5.00
C SER A 299 12.10 -10.38 5.14
N THR A 300 11.82 -11.07 4.04
CA THR A 300 11.78 -12.53 4.00
C THR A 300 13.06 -13.10 3.39
N PRO A 301 13.60 -14.22 3.91
CA PRO A 301 14.87 -14.78 3.40
C PRO A 301 14.87 -15.06 1.91
N VAL A 302 13.79 -15.61 1.37
CA VAL A 302 13.68 -15.99 -0.04
C VAL A 302 13.17 -14.85 -0.91
N GLY A 303 12.12 -14.15 -0.47
CA GLY A 303 11.43 -13.13 -1.27
C GLY A 303 12.32 -11.98 -1.68
N ASP A 304 13.10 -11.46 -0.75
CA ASP A 304 13.97 -10.30 -0.99
C ASP A 304 15.03 -10.58 -2.09
N ILE A 305 15.65 -11.75 -2.06
CA ILE A 305 16.67 -12.13 -3.05
C ILE A 305 16.06 -12.48 -4.40
N THR A 306 14.90 -13.15 -4.41
CA THR A 306 14.17 -13.45 -5.64
C THR A 306 13.80 -12.16 -6.38
N GLU A 307 13.33 -11.14 -5.67
CA GLU A 307 13.02 -9.83 -6.26
C GLU A 307 14.28 -9.13 -6.78
N LEU A 308 15.38 -9.11 -6.02
CA LEU A 308 16.64 -8.51 -6.48
C LEU A 308 17.15 -9.17 -7.77
N ASN A 309 17.04 -10.49 -7.88
CA ASN A 309 17.39 -11.20 -9.11
C ASN A 309 16.49 -10.83 -10.28
N ALA A 310 15.18 -10.67 -10.04
CA ALA A 310 14.24 -10.19 -11.05
C ALA A 310 14.57 -8.75 -11.51
N VAL A 311 14.96 -7.87 -10.58
CA VAL A 311 15.43 -6.52 -10.90
C VAL A 311 16.69 -6.58 -11.77
N LYS A 312 17.66 -7.42 -11.43
CA LYS A 312 18.86 -7.61 -12.24
C LYS A 312 18.55 -8.09 -13.66
N GLU A 313 17.67 -9.06 -13.80
CA GLU A 313 17.24 -9.55 -15.12
C GLU A 313 16.51 -8.49 -15.94
N THR A 314 15.76 -7.60 -15.27
CA THR A 314 15.01 -6.53 -15.93
C THR A 314 15.91 -5.38 -16.38
N PHE A 315 16.87 -4.95 -15.53
CA PHE A 315 17.67 -3.74 -15.74
C PHE A 315 19.12 -4.02 -16.23
N GLY A 316 19.57 -5.28 -16.21
CA GLY A 316 20.95 -5.65 -16.58
C GLY A 316 21.96 -4.99 -15.67
N GLU A 317 22.96 -4.32 -16.28
CA GLU A 317 24.03 -3.62 -15.54
C GLU A 317 23.62 -2.21 -15.05
N GLN A 318 22.46 -1.69 -15.47
CA GLN A 318 22.01 -0.33 -15.15
C GLN A 318 20.91 -0.33 -14.08
N ILE A 319 21.15 -1.02 -12.99
CA ILE A 319 20.20 -1.14 -11.89
C ILE A 319 20.01 0.22 -11.21
N PRO A 320 18.77 0.73 -11.07
CA PRO A 320 18.46 1.93 -10.29
C PRO A 320 18.81 1.78 -8.81
N LYS A 321 18.86 2.88 -8.05
CA LYS A 321 18.89 2.81 -6.58
C LYS A 321 17.68 2.04 -6.05
N ILE A 322 17.87 1.23 -5.01
CA ILE A 322 16.85 0.34 -4.45
C ILE A 322 16.72 0.61 -2.97
N SER A 323 15.47 0.67 -2.47
CA SER A 323 15.22 0.46 -1.04
C SER A 323 13.85 -0.19 -0.79
N SER A 324 13.68 -0.76 0.41
CA SER A 324 12.38 -1.20 0.91
C SER A 324 11.96 -0.34 2.09
N THR A 325 10.92 0.45 1.89
CA THR A 325 10.30 1.24 2.97
C THR A 325 9.57 0.39 4.00
N LYS A 326 9.32 -0.91 3.69
CA LYS A 326 8.76 -1.86 4.66
C LYS A 326 9.68 -2.11 5.86
N SER A 327 10.96 -1.79 5.75
CA SER A 327 11.87 -1.79 6.92
C SER A 327 11.43 -0.83 8.03
N LEU A 328 10.62 0.17 7.71
CA LEU A 328 10.06 1.13 8.67
C LEU A 328 8.57 0.86 8.95
N SER A 329 7.79 0.56 7.91
CA SER A 329 6.32 0.44 8.00
C SER A 329 5.81 -0.96 8.32
N GLY A 330 6.64 -2.00 8.17
CA GLY A 330 6.12 -3.36 8.03
C GLY A 330 5.35 -3.53 6.72
N HIS A 331 4.60 -4.62 6.61
CA HIS A 331 3.88 -5.00 5.41
C HIS A 331 2.36 -4.88 5.60
N PRO A 332 1.74 -3.81 5.09
CA PRO A 332 0.30 -3.55 5.24
C PRO A 332 -0.55 -4.26 4.15
N LEU A 333 -0.13 -5.45 3.70
CA LEU A 333 -0.85 -6.35 2.79
C LEU A 333 -1.53 -5.61 1.62
N GLY A 334 -2.87 -5.56 1.59
CA GLY A 334 -3.62 -4.92 0.51
C GLY A 334 -3.43 -3.40 0.39
N ALA A 335 -2.99 -2.73 1.45
CA ALA A 335 -2.63 -1.31 1.44
C ALA A 335 -1.16 -1.06 1.02
N ALA A 336 -0.33 -2.10 0.87
CA ALA A 336 1.12 -1.94 0.65
C ALA A 336 1.45 -1.08 -0.56
N SER A 337 0.87 -1.38 -1.72
CA SER A 337 1.19 -0.69 -2.96
C SER A 337 0.83 0.80 -2.93
N VAL A 338 -0.31 1.17 -2.36
CA VAL A 338 -0.71 2.59 -2.28
C VAL A 338 0.12 3.36 -1.26
N HIS A 339 0.48 2.75 -0.12
CA HIS A 339 1.41 3.37 0.81
C HIS A 339 2.76 3.65 0.13
N GLU A 340 3.31 2.67 -0.56
CA GLU A 340 4.61 2.77 -1.24
C GLU A 340 4.56 3.73 -2.44
N ALA A 341 3.45 3.77 -3.18
CA ALA A 341 3.23 4.79 -4.20
C ALA A 341 3.25 6.21 -3.60
N ILE A 342 2.55 6.42 -2.48
CA ILE A 342 2.56 7.70 -1.76
C ILE A 342 3.97 8.03 -1.24
N TYR A 343 4.70 7.05 -0.68
CA TYR A 343 6.08 7.24 -0.22
C TYR A 343 7.00 7.65 -1.38
N CYS A 344 6.88 7.00 -2.55
CA CYS A 344 7.60 7.40 -3.76
C CYS A 344 7.29 8.86 -4.17
N LEU A 345 6.03 9.25 -4.16
CA LEU A 345 5.61 10.61 -4.52
C LEU A 345 6.11 11.66 -3.50
N ILE A 346 6.11 11.32 -2.21
CA ILE A 346 6.70 12.16 -1.15
C ILE A 346 8.23 12.30 -1.36
N MET A 347 8.93 11.22 -1.69
CA MET A 347 10.37 11.24 -2.00
C MET A 347 10.67 12.09 -3.23
N MET A 348 9.89 11.96 -4.31
CA MET A 348 10.03 12.78 -5.51
C MET A 348 9.82 14.27 -5.23
N LYS A 349 8.76 14.61 -4.49
CA LYS A 349 8.42 16.00 -4.13
C LYS A 349 9.53 16.65 -3.29
N ASN A 350 10.13 15.91 -2.38
CA ASN A 350 11.07 16.43 -1.39
C ASN A 350 12.54 16.11 -1.70
N ASN A 351 12.84 15.53 -2.87
CA ASN A 351 14.19 15.23 -3.36
C ASN A 351 15.04 14.40 -2.37
N PHE A 352 14.52 13.28 -1.91
CA PHE A 352 15.24 12.34 -1.06
C PHE A 352 14.87 10.89 -1.39
N ILE A 353 15.67 9.94 -0.90
CA ILE A 353 15.37 8.51 -0.90
C ILE A 353 15.38 8.02 0.54
N ALA A 354 14.31 7.39 1.00
CA ALA A 354 14.28 6.69 2.28
C ALA A 354 15.09 5.40 2.19
N GLY A 355 15.95 5.15 3.15
CA GLY A 355 16.78 3.95 3.17
C GLY A 355 16.03 2.69 3.62
N SER A 356 16.57 1.53 3.25
CA SER A 356 16.24 0.24 3.87
C SER A 356 16.85 0.21 5.27
N ALA A 357 16.08 0.56 6.28
CA ALA A 357 16.55 0.61 7.66
C ALA A 357 16.87 -0.79 8.21
N ASN A 358 17.63 -0.82 9.31
CA ASN A 358 17.91 -2.02 10.10
C ASN A 358 18.88 -3.04 9.46
N ILE A 359 19.55 -2.71 8.39
CA ILE A 359 20.63 -3.55 7.85
C ILE A 359 21.84 -3.40 8.77
N ARG A 360 22.15 -4.46 9.53
CA ARG A 360 23.38 -4.56 10.37
C ARG A 360 24.49 -5.31 9.66
N GLU A 361 24.13 -6.37 8.96
CA GLU A 361 25.00 -7.14 8.08
C GLU A 361 24.22 -7.46 6.82
N MET A 362 24.59 -6.86 5.70
CA MET A 362 23.92 -7.10 4.43
C MET A 362 24.11 -8.55 3.98
N ASP A 363 23.02 -9.15 3.49
CA ASP A 363 23.07 -10.47 2.87
C ASP A 363 24.07 -10.48 1.70
N GLU A 364 24.87 -11.55 1.60
CA GLU A 364 25.96 -11.65 0.60
C GLU A 364 25.45 -11.50 -0.84
N GLU A 365 24.25 -12.00 -1.12
CA GLU A 365 23.66 -11.86 -2.45
C GLU A 365 23.14 -10.44 -2.69
N ALA A 366 22.71 -9.74 -1.66
CA ALA A 366 22.23 -8.37 -1.75
C ALA A 366 23.35 -7.33 -1.94
N LYS A 367 24.58 -7.61 -1.50
CA LYS A 367 25.76 -6.72 -1.67
C LYS A 367 26.06 -6.30 -3.11
N LYS A 368 25.54 -7.05 -4.09
CA LYS A 368 25.76 -6.79 -5.53
C LYS A 368 24.85 -5.69 -6.08
N PHE A 369 23.90 -5.18 -5.27
CA PHE A 369 22.87 -4.26 -5.69
C PHE A 369 23.06 -2.88 -5.06
N PRO A 370 22.65 -1.80 -5.72
CA PRO A 370 22.76 -0.44 -5.22
C PRO A 370 21.67 -0.14 -4.17
N ILE A 371 21.69 -0.87 -3.06
CA ILE A 371 20.74 -0.72 -1.97
C ILE A 371 21.08 0.52 -1.15
N VAL A 372 20.11 1.40 -1.00
CA VAL A 372 20.19 2.59 -0.14
C VAL A 372 19.91 2.15 1.30
N GLU A 373 20.95 2.09 2.14
CA GLU A 373 20.83 1.67 3.54
C GLU A 373 20.37 2.79 4.48
N LYS A 374 20.73 4.02 4.16
CA LYS A 374 20.40 5.23 4.93
C LYS A 374 19.71 6.24 4.04
N SER A 375 18.82 7.05 4.60
CA SER A 375 18.14 8.10 3.83
C SER A 375 19.15 9.04 3.18
N GLU A 376 19.00 9.25 1.88
CA GLU A 376 19.81 10.17 1.07
C GLU A 376 19.00 11.42 0.75
N GLN A 377 19.54 12.60 1.03
CA GLN A 377 18.90 13.89 0.74
C GLN A 377 19.51 14.52 -0.52
N ASN A 378 18.81 15.51 -1.08
CA ASN A 378 19.21 16.24 -2.29
C ASN A 378 19.37 15.32 -3.52
N VAL A 379 18.55 14.29 -3.61
CA VAL A 379 18.50 13.35 -4.74
C VAL A 379 17.34 13.71 -5.66
N SER A 380 17.62 14.17 -6.88
CA SER A 380 16.58 14.40 -7.86
C SER A 380 16.05 13.08 -8.42
N LEU A 381 14.75 12.85 -8.30
CA LEU A 381 14.06 11.67 -8.83
C LEU A 381 13.13 12.12 -9.95
N ASN A 382 13.40 11.72 -11.18
CA ASN A 382 12.59 12.04 -12.36
C ASN A 382 11.61 10.91 -12.69
N ALA A 383 12.03 9.67 -12.46
CA ALA A 383 11.20 8.49 -12.66
C ALA A 383 11.44 7.48 -11.53
N VAL A 384 10.37 6.98 -10.94
CA VAL A 384 10.43 5.99 -9.85
C VAL A 384 9.50 4.81 -10.16
N MET A 385 9.93 3.62 -9.77
CA MET A 385 9.12 2.39 -9.85
C MET A 385 8.75 1.91 -8.44
N SER A 386 7.52 1.44 -8.26
CA SER A 386 7.06 0.78 -7.04
C SER A 386 6.54 -0.61 -7.37
N ASN A 387 7.09 -1.64 -6.72
CA ASN A 387 6.78 -3.04 -6.94
C ASN A 387 5.94 -3.63 -5.81
N SER A 388 4.97 -4.46 -6.16
CA SER A 388 4.21 -5.26 -5.19
C SER A 388 3.91 -6.63 -5.75
N PHE A 389 4.36 -7.66 -5.05
CA PHE A 389 4.23 -9.06 -5.45
C PHE A 389 3.49 -9.84 -4.36
N GLY A 390 2.34 -10.42 -4.71
CA GLY A 390 1.43 -11.01 -3.74
C GLY A 390 1.35 -12.54 -3.83
N PHE A 391 0.89 -13.15 -2.76
CA PHE A 391 0.52 -14.57 -2.75
C PHE A 391 -0.47 -14.88 -3.86
N GLY A 392 -0.39 -16.09 -4.42
CA GLY A 392 -1.07 -16.48 -5.66
C GLY A 392 -0.33 -16.03 -6.92
N GLY A 393 0.89 -15.48 -6.77
CA GLY A 393 1.72 -15.06 -7.89
C GLY A 393 1.19 -13.80 -8.60
N THR A 394 0.44 -12.97 -7.91
CA THR A 394 -0.13 -11.72 -8.47
C THR A 394 0.85 -10.57 -8.30
N ASN A 395 1.22 -9.93 -9.40
CA ASN A 395 2.27 -8.90 -9.45
C ASN A 395 1.74 -7.58 -9.99
N ALA A 396 2.12 -6.47 -9.36
CA ALA A 396 1.87 -5.11 -9.83
C ALA A 396 3.17 -4.29 -9.78
N ALA A 397 3.43 -3.52 -10.83
CA ALA A 397 4.49 -2.52 -10.89
C ALA A 397 3.92 -1.20 -11.41
N LEU A 398 4.23 -0.10 -10.73
CA LEU A 398 3.78 1.25 -11.06
C LEU A 398 4.99 2.14 -11.34
N ILE A 399 4.89 3.03 -12.34
CA ILE A 399 5.93 4.02 -12.65
C ILE A 399 5.33 5.42 -12.59
N PHE A 400 5.96 6.27 -11.79
CA PHE A 400 5.65 7.68 -11.67
C PHE A 400 6.80 8.52 -12.22
N GLU A 401 6.48 9.52 -13.04
CA GLU A 401 7.47 10.40 -13.67
C GLU A 401 7.12 11.87 -13.43
N LYS A 402 8.14 12.72 -13.27
CA LYS A 402 7.94 14.18 -13.22
C LYS A 402 7.30 14.66 -14.53
N VAL A 403 6.39 15.67 -14.42
CA VAL A 403 5.68 16.28 -15.55
C VAL A 403 6.46 17.48 -16.08
#